data_6b4d69600f1e181712050883daa96c3e
#
_entry.id   6b4d69600f1e181712050883daa96c3e
#
_cell.length_a   1.000
_cell.length_b   1.000
_cell.length_c   1.000
_cell.angle_alpha   90.00
_cell.angle_beta   90.00
_cell.angle_gamma   90.00
#
_symmetry.space_group_name_H-M   'P 1'
#
loop_
_entity.id
_entity.type
_entity.pdbx_description
1 polymer ?
#
loop_
_entity_poly.entity_id
_entity_poly.type
_entity_poly.pdbx_seq_one_letter_code
_entity_poly.pdbx_strand_id
1 'polypeptide(L)'
;MSKSVVAVVARGVELWGEGFGSAFSVGGGFYATAYHVVSAAGEVALVTPEGERGAAEVAAVDPEEDLALLYSSLAAPPLPLGSALELKVGQGVVAVGYPLALLDKPTATFGIVSAVGRALRAGDRVFEFLIQTDAAINPGNSGGPLVDMGGRAVGVNSAVIAGAQGIGFAVPIDLVKVMLEMLRRFGRYVRPRLGVYVAALNKALAAAYGLPIARGLLVAGVYPGSPAERLGIRPGDVIVKVDGRAVSNVFELRLFLAEAVAQGREPAVTVWRAGREVEL
;
A
#
# COMPACT_ATOMS: atom_id res chain seq x y z
N MET A 1 -18.30 -2.88 -10.39
CA MET A 1 -17.03 -2.13 -10.27
C MET A 1 -17.26 -0.62 -10.24
N SER A 2 -17.81 0.03 -11.28
CA SER A 2 -18.02 1.50 -11.30
C SER A 2 -18.81 2.04 -10.10
N LYS A 3 -19.83 1.34 -9.63
CA LYS A 3 -20.64 1.73 -8.44
C LYS A 3 -19.86 1.69 -7.11
N SER A 4 -18.74 0.99 -7.06
CA SER A 4 -17.89 0.92 -5.87
C SER A 4 -16.88 2.09 -5.79
N VAL A 5 -16.70 2.84 -6.89
CA VAL A 5 -15.74 3.95 -7.00
C VAL A 5 -16.47 5.26 -6.89
N VAL A 6 -15.98 6.13 -6.02
CA VAL A 6 -16.57 7.44 -5.72
C VAL A 6 -15.55 8.54 -5.97
N ALA A 7 -16.00 9.73 -6.31
CA ALA A 7 -15.15 10.90 -6.36
C ALA A 7 -14.88 11.41 -4.94
N VAL A 8 -13.66 11.90 -4.71
CA VAL A 8 -13.26 12.59 -3.49
C VAL A 8 -13.18 14.08 -3.79
N VAL A 9 -13.90 14.89 -3.01
CA VAL A 9 -13.81 16.34 -3.01
C VAL A 9 -13.21 16.76 -1.67
N ALA A 10 -11.98 17.24 -1.70
CA ALA A 10 -11.22 17.64 -0.52
C ALA A 10 -11.14 19.18 -0.50
N ARG A 11 -11.70 19.83 0.51
CA ARG A 11 -11.64 21.28 0.69
C ARG A 11 -10.56 21.64 1.67
N GLY A 12 -9.63 22.51 1.26
CA GLY A 12 -8.55 23.03 2.12
C GLY A 12 -9.07 23.93 3.23
N VAL A 13 -8.24 24.13 4.25
CA VAL A 13 -8.51 25.10 5.34
C VAL A 13 -8.36 26.55 4.83
N GLU A 14 -7.61 26.76 3.75
CA GLU A 14 -7.44 28.06 3.11
C GLU A 14 -8.44 28.24 1.96
N LEU A 15 -8.89 29.49 1.75
CA LEU A 15 -9.98 29.92 0.86
C LEU A 15 -9.85 29.54 -0.64
N TRP A 16 -8.76 28.88 -1.07
CA TRP A 16 -8.43 28.66 -2.49
C TRP A 16 -7.89 27.24 -2.76
N GLY A 17 -8.70 26.23 -2.70
CA GLY A 17 -8.28 24.93 -3.21
C GLY A 17 -9.23 23.78 -2.91
N GLU A 18 -10.00 23.38 -3.91
CA GLU A 18 -10.61 22.06 -3.92
C GLU A 18 -9.60 21.07 -4.53
N GLY A 19 -9.21 20.05 -3.76
CA GLY A 19 -8.49 18.89 -4.25
C GLY A 19 -9.49 17.85 -4.76
N PHE A 20 -9.17 17.20 -5.88
CA PHE A 20 -10.00 16.14 -6.44
C PHE A 20 -9.21 14.84 -6.54
N GLY A 21 -9.87 13.74 -6.24
CA GLY A 21 -9.33 12.40 -6.37
C GLY A 21 -10.44 11.37 -6.44
N SER A 22 -10.05 10.15 -6.24
CA SER A 22 -10.95 9.00 -6.21
C SER A 22 -10.81 8.22 -4.91
N ALA A 23 -11.85 7.49 -4.55
CA ALA A 23 -11.81 6.46 -3.52
C ALA A 23 -12.68 5.28 -3.97
N PHE A 24 -12.57 4.17 -3.29
CA PHE A 24 -13.44 3.02 -3.53
C PHE A 24 -13.83 2.35 -2.21
N SER A 25 -15.06 1.85 -2.18
CA SER A 25 -15.59 1.16 -1.00
C SER A 25 -14.86 -0.15 -0.75
N VAL A 26 -14.41 -0.33 0.49
CA VAL A 26 -13.80 -1.58 0.99
C VAL A 26 -14.70 -2.28 2.03
N GLY A 27 -15.93 -1.78 2.17
CA GLY A 27 -16.97 -2.34 3.04
C GLY A 27 -16.97 -1.76 4.46
N GLY A 28 -18.13 -1.86 5.11
CA GLY A 28 -18.33 -1.36 6.49
C GLY A 28 -18.31 0.15 6.62
N GLY A 29 -18.64 0.91 5.56
CA GLY A 29 -18.55 2.37 5.53
C GLY A 29 -17.14 2.90 5.27
N PHE A 30 -16.16 2.02 5.07
CA PHE A 30 -14.78 2.43 4.79
C PHE A 30 -14.52 2.53 3.28
N TYR A 31 -13.68 3.53 2.93
CA TYR A 31 -13.24 3.81 1.57
C TYR A 31 -11.72 3.95 1.56
N ALA A 32 -11.06 3.28 0.62
CA ALA A 32 -9.62 3.45 0.40
C ALA A 32 -9.38 4.59 -0.59
N THR A 33 -8.35 5.40 -0.32
CA THR A 33 -7.89 6.49 -1.20
C THR A 33 -6.38 6.71 -1.02
N ALA A 34 -5.79 7.59 -1.84
CA ALA A 34 -4.42 8.04 -1.64
C ALA A 34 -4.34 9.15 -0.58
N TYR A 35 -3.29 9.10 0.26
CA TYR A 35 -3.11 10.09 1.33
C TYR A 35 -2.99 11.52 0.81
N HIS A 36 -2.24 11.74 -0.28
CA HIS A 36 -2.05 13.08 -0.85
C HIS A 36 -3.37 13.74 -1.30
N VAL A 37 -4.42 12.96 -1.60
CA VAL A 37 -5.74 13.49 -1.97
C VAL A 37 -6.41 14.20 -0.78
N VAL A 38 -6.14 13.75 0.45
CA VAL A 38 -6.81 14.25 1.66
C VAL A 38 -5.89 14.93 2.67
N SER A 39 -4.58 14.95 2.41
CA SER A 39 -3.56 15.40 3.37
C SER A 39 -3.66 16.87 3.78
N ALA A 40 -4.20 17.74 2.93
CA ALA A 40 -4.39 19.16 3.18
C ALA A 40 -5.87 19.56 3.36
N ALA A 41 -6.77 18.56 3.47
CA ALA A 41 -8.20 18.81 3.54
C ALA A 41 -8.64 19.12 4.97
N GLY A 42 -9.41 20.21 5.13
CA GLY A 42 -10.19 20.47 6.35
C GLY A 42 -11.53 19.72 6.34
N GLU A 43 -12.09 19.52 5.13
CA GLU A 43 -13.33 18.77 4.91
C GLU A 43 -13.17 17.82 3.74
N VAL A 44 -13.72 16.63 3.87
CA VAL A 44 -13.75 15.60 2.80
C VAL A 44 -15.19 15.21 2.53
N ALA A 45 -15.58 15.21 1.24
CA ALA A 45 -16.86 14.69 0.79
C ALA A 45 -16.63 13.62 -0.29
N LEU A 46 -17.49 12.61 -0.28
CA LEU A 46 -17.57 11.57 -1.31
C LEU A 46 -18.77 11.82 -2.19
N VAL A 47 -18.62 11.51 -3.49
CA VAL A 47 -19.69 11.64 -4.47
C VAL A 47 -19.82 10.33 -5.25
N THR A 48 -20.99 9.71 -5.22
CA THR A 48 -21.27 8.48 -5.98
C THR A 48 -21.46 8.77 -7.49
N PRO A 49 -21.38 7.75 -8.35
CA PRO A 49 -21.70 7.90 -9.79
C PRO A 49 -23.13 8.39 -10.06
N GLU A 50 -24.04 8.20 -9.11
CA GLU A 50 -25.43 8.67 -9.16
C GLU A 50 -25.59 10.12 -8.67
N GLY A 51 -24.50 10.76 -8.20
CA GLY A 51 -24.46 12.14 -7.73
C GLY A 51 -24.84 12.33 -6.25
N GLU A 52 -25.03 11.23 -5.48
CA GLU A 52 -25.22 11.31 -4.04
C GLU A 52 -23.94 11.79 -3.36
N ARG A 53 -24.09 12.69 -2.40
CA ARG A 53 -22.97 13.26 -1.62
C ARG A 53 -23.05 12.88 -0.15
N GLY A 54 -21.91 12.51 0.41
CA GLY A 54 -21.77 12.25 1.83
C GLY A 54 -20.48 12.84 2.39
N ALA A 55 -20.53 13.35 3.62
CA ALA A 55 -19.32 13.72 4.35
C ALA A 55 -18.49 12.46 4.66
N ALA A 56 -17.18 12.63 4.73
CA ALA A 56 -16.26 11.55 5.10
C ALA A 56 -15.25 12.05 6.11
N GLU A 57 -14.90 11.18 7.06
CA GLU A 57 -13.86 11.40 8.05
C GLU A 57 -12.62 10.59 7.68
N VAL A 58 -11.44 11.15 7.93
CA VAL A 58 -10.17 10.42 7.75
C VAL A 58 -9.99 9.49 8.95
N ALA A 59 -10.25 8.19 8.74
CA ALA A 59 -10.19 7.18 9.78
C ALA A 59 -8.78 6.67 10.06
N ALA A 60 -7.93 6.57 9.03
CA ALA A 60 -6.52 6.21 9.17
C ALA A 60 -5.70 6.75 8.01
N VAL A 61 -4.41 7.00 8.26
CA VAL A 61 -3.45 7.42 7.24
C VAL A 61 -2.14 6.64 7.36
N ASP A 62 -1.52 6.37 6.22
CA ASP A 62 -0.12 5.98 6.10
C ASP A 62 0.57 6.93 5.11
N PRO A 63 1.14 8.04 5.59
CA PRO A 63 1.80 9.02 4.72
C PRO A 63 3.02 8.49 3.98
N GLU A 64 3.70 7.45 4.52
CA GLU A 64 4.89 6.85 3.90
C GLU A 64 4.51 6.02 2.67
N GLU A 65 3.35 5.34 2.71
CA GLU A 65 2.84 4.54 1.59
C GLU A 65 1.80 5.28 0.74
N ASP A 66 1.54 6.56 1.03
CA ASP A 66 0.53 7.37 0.34
C ASP A 66 -0.88 6.75 0.39
N LEU A 67 -1.27 6.19 1.54
CA LEU A 67 -2.59 5.57 1.73
C LEU A 67 -3.41 6.30 2.79
N ALA A 68 -4.73 6.33 2.59
CA ALA A 68 -5.70 6.74 3.61
C ALA A 68 -6.94 5.85 3.55
N LEU A 69 -7.58 5.67 4.71
CA LEU A 69 -8.92 5.13 4.85
C LEU A 69 -9.86 6.23 5.33
N LEU A 70 -10.96 6.38 4.61
CA LEU A 70 -12.04 7.29 4.96
C LEU A 70 -13.20 6.48 5.52
N TYR A 71 -13.97 7.09 6.41
CA TYR A 71 -15.23 6.55 6.88
C TYR A 71 -16.37 7.49 6.46
N SER A 72 -17.44 6.93 5.90
CA SER A 72 -18.63 7.67 5.49
C SER A 72 -19.86 6.78 5.61
N SER A 73 -21.01 7.39 5.92
CA SER A 73 -22.32 6.75 5.84
C SER A 73 -22.85 6.62 4.42
N LEU A 74 -22.19 7.22 3.43
CA LEU A 74 -22.54 7.09 2.03
C LEU A 74 -22.50 5.61 1.62
N ALA A 75 -23.55 5.13 0.95
CA ALA A 75 -23.65 3.73 0.55
C ALA A 75 -23.02 3.50 -0.84
N ALA A 76 -21.98 2.67 -0.88
CA ALA A 76 -21.44 2.13 -2.13
C ALA A 76 -21.08 0.65 -1.94
N PRO A 77 -21.37 -0.21 -2.92
CA PRO A 77 -21.06 -1.63 -2.80
C PRO A 77 -19.54 -1.84 -2.66
N PRO A 78 -19.09 -2.74 -1.76
CA PRO A 78 -17.66 -2.97 -1.60
C PRO A 78 -17.06 -3.63 -2.82
N LEU A 79 -15.85 -3.19 -3.20
CA LEU A 79 -15.05 -3.83 -4.24
C LEU A 79 -14.30 -5.03 -3.60
N PRO A 80 -14.35 -6.23 -4.21
CA PRO A 80 -13.54 -7.34 -3.74
C PRO A 80 -12.06 -6.99 -3.74
N LEU A 81 -11.33 -7.39 -2.70
CA LEU A 81 -9.89 -7.13 -2.57
C LEU A 81 -9.09 -8.37 -2.98
N GLY A 82 -8.18 -8.20 -3.91
CA GLY A 82 -7.20 -9.19 -4.37
C GLY A 82 -5.89 -9.13 -3.57
N SER A 83 -4.77 -9.43 -4.22
CA SER A 83 -3.42 -9.27 -3.65
C SER A 83 -2.42 -8.87 -4.72
N ALA A 84 -1.55 -7.92 -4.39
CA ALA A 84 -0.44 -7.54 -5.25
C ALA A 84 0.64 -8.63 -5.34
N LEU A 85 0.74 -9.50 -4.32
CA LEU A 85 1.68 -10.63 -4.30
C LEU A 85 1.33 -11.73 -5.32
N GLU A 86 0.07 -11.78 -5.79
CA GLU A 86 -0.39 -12.75 -6.79
C GLU A 86 -0.21 -12.25 -8.23
N LEU A 87 0.12 -10.97 -8.42
CA LEU A 87 0.23 -10.35 -9.74
C LEU A 87 1.43 -10.88 -10.53
N LYS A 88 1.21 -11.00 -11.85
CA LYS A 88 2.26 -11.38 -12.80
C LYS A 88 2.42 -10.27 -13.84
N VAL A 89 3.66 -10.01 -14.24
CA VAL A 89 3.96 -9.11 -15.37
C VAL A 89 3.24 -9.61 -16.62
N GLY A 90 2.62 -8.68 -17.35
CA GLY A 90 1.77 -8.95 -18.51
C GLY A 90 0.30 -9.23 -18.19
N GLN A 91 -0.07 -9.36 -16.92
CA GLN A 91 -1.47 -9.52 -16.51
C GLN A 91 -2.27 -8.25 -16.79
N GLY A 92 -3.47 -8.38 -17.41
CA GLY A 92 -4.37 -7.27 -17.66
C GLY A 92 -4.87 -6.63 -16.36
N VAL A 93 -4.92 -5.30 -16.33
CA VAL A 93 -5.46 -4.51 -15.21
C VAL A 93 -6.23 -3.29 -15.74
N VAL A 94 -7.15 -2.81 -14.91
CA VAL A 94 -7.97 -1.62 -15.21
C VAL A 94 -7.79 -0.62 -14.07
N ALA A 95 -7.33 0.58 -14.38
CA ALA A 95 -7.35 1.69 -13.45
C ALA A 95 -8.69 2.45 -13.56
N VAL A 96 -9.32 2.73 -12.42
CA VAL A 96 -10.63 3.40 -12.37
C VAL A 96 -10.54 4.62 -11.48
N GLY A 97 -11.22 5.71 -11.88
CA GLY A 97 -11.25 6.93 -11.07
C GLY A 97 -11.97 8.08 -11.78
N TYR A 98 -11.88 9.27 -11.22
CA TYR A 98 -12.52 10.50 -11.71
C TYR A 98 -11.48 11.51 -12.22
N PRO A 99 -10.88 11.30 -13.40
CA PRO A 99 -9.85 12.20 -13.92
C PRO A 99 -10.41 13.60 -14.17
N LEU A 100 -9.56 14.60 -13.94
CA LEU A 100 -9.85 16.01 -14.25
C LEU A 100 -11.14 16.54 -13.60
N ALA A 101 -11.51 16.05 -12.42
CA ALA A 101 -12.75 16.42 -11.72
C ALA A 101 -14.05 16.19 -12.53
N LEU A 102 -14.06 15.24 -13.47
CA LEU A 102 -15.25 14.82 -14.18
C LEU A 102 -16.14 13.99 -13.24
N LEU A 103 -16.97 14.67 -12.43
CA LEU A 103 -17.69 14.07 -11.31
C LEU A 103 -18.96 13.30 -11.73
N ASP A 104 -19.31 13.28 -13.01
CA ASP A 104 -20.51 12.61 -13.51
C ASP A 104 -20.39 11.09 -13.51
N LYS A 105 -19.24 10.55 -13.94
CA LYS A 105 -18.98 9.09 -13.96
C LYS A 105 -17.49 8.78 -13.86
N PRO A 106 -17.12 7.65 -13.22
CA PRO A 106 -15.73 7.22 -13.21
C PRO A 106 -15.28 6.78 -14.61
N THR A 107 -14.05 7.10 -14.94
CA THR A 107 -13.35 6.67 -16.15
C THR A 107 -12.55 5.42 -15.86
N ALA A 108 -12.49 4.50 -16.81
CA ALA A 108 -11.68 3.29 -16.76
C ALA A 108 -10.63 3.32 -17.87
N THR A 109 -9.38 3.02 -17.52
CA THR A 109 -8.27 2.86 -18.47
C THR A 109 -7.69 1.45 -18.33
N PHE A 110 -7.53 0.77 -19.47
CA PHE A 110 -6.98 -0.60 -19.51
C PHE A 110 -5.48 -0.56 -19.81
N GLY A 111 -4.75 -1.47 -19.20
CA GLY A 111 -3.34 -1.74 -19.43
C GLY A 111 -2.92 -3.08 -18.84
N ILE A 112 -1.64 -3.27 -18.66
CA ILE A 112 -1.06 -4.47 -18.05
C ILE A 112 -0.23 -4.14 -16.81
N VAL A 113 0.04 -5.13 -16.01
CA VAL A 113 1.10 -5.07 -14.99
C VAL A 113 2.44 -5.05 -15.70
N SER A 114 3.12 -3.91 -15.71
CA SER A 114 4.44 -3.75 -16.34
C SER A 114 5.57 -4.23 -15.43
N ALA A 115 5.41 -4.09 -14.11
CA ALA A 115 6.29 -4.65 -13.09
C ALA A 115 5.58 -4.75 -11.73
N VAL A 116 6.10 -5.61 -10.85
CA VAL A 116 5.71 -5.69 -9.43
C VAL A 116 6.95 -5.52 -8.57
N GLY A 117 6.82 -4.83 -7.45
CA GLY A 117 7.93 -4.61 -6.53
C GLY A 117 8.90 -3.51 -6.99
N ARG A 118 8.41 -2.49 -7.70
CA ARG A 118 9.24 -1.33 -8.05
C ARG A 118 9.53 -0.48 -6.83
N ALA A 119 10.82 -0.26 -6.57
CA ALA A 119 11.24 0.78 -5.64
C ALA A 119 11.38 2.10 -6.39
N LEU A 120 10.85 3.18 -5.80
CA LEU A 120 10.87 4.49 -6.42
C LEU A 120 10.98 5.59 -5.37
N ARG A 121 11.83 6.57 -5.65
CA ARG A 121 11.92 7.79 -4.86
C ARG A 121 11.09 8.91 -5.53
N ALA A 122 10.15 9.47 -4.78
CA ALA A 122 9.34 10.60 -5.20
C ALA A 122 9.44 11.71 -4.14
N GLY A 123 10.23 12.76 -4.42
CA GLY A 123 10.60 13.77 -3.43
C GLY A 123 11.36 13.14 -2.26
N ASP A 124 10.89 13.36 -1.04
CA ASP A 124 11.48 12.81 0.18
C ASP A 124 10.95 11.41 0.54
N ARG A 125 9.98 10.89 -0.21
CA ARG A 125 9.41 9.56 0.02
C ARG A 125 10.13 8.49 -0.78
N VAL A 126 10.27 7.30 -0.18
CA VAL A 126 10.76 6.10 -0.85
C VAL A 126 9.67 5.05 -0.78
N PHE A 127 9.09 4.73 -1.91
CA PHE A 127 8.19 3.59 -2.06
C PHE A 127 9.02 2.34 -2.38
N GLU A 128 8.84 1.28 -1.63
CA GLU A 128 9.70 0.10 -1.76
C GLU A 128 9.07 -1.03 -2.58
N PHE A 129 7.75 -0.97 -2.84
CA PHE A 129 7.05 -2.02 -3.57
C PHE A 129 5.82 -1.46 -4.27
N LEU A 130 6.00 -0.87 -5.44
CA LEU A 130 4.89 -0.40 -6.26
C LEU A 130 4.53 -1.40 -7.36
N ILE A 131 3.26 -1.44 -7.73
CA ILE A 131 2.78 -2.04 -8.96
C ILE A 131 2.97 -1.00 -10.06
N GLN A 132 3.72 -1.34 -11.10
CA GLN A 132 3.85 -0.51 -12.30
C GLN A 132 2.86 -1.01 -13.36
N THR A 133 2.17 -0.09 -14.03
CA THR A 133 1.22 -0.37 -15.12
C THR A 133 1.38 0.66 -16.23
N ASP A 134 1.03 0.29 -17.46
CA ASP A 134 0.88 1.20 -18.60
C ASP A 134 -0.57 1.70 -18.78
N ALA A 135 -1.51 1.22 -17.95
CA ALA A 135 -2.83 1.85 -17.83
C ALA A 135 -2.66 3.34 -17.50
N ALA A 136 -3.37 4.21 -18.20
CA ALA A 136 -3.22 5.66 -18.02
C ALA A 136 -3.67 6.07 -16.60
N ILE A 137 -2.71 6.52 -15.79
CA ILE A 137 -2.94 7.12 -14.47
C ILE A 137 -2.70 8.64 -14.63
N ASN A 138 -3.73 9.42 -14.35
CA ASN A 138 -3.74 10.87 -14.46
C ASN A 138 -4.24 11.51 -13.16
N PRO A 139 -4.01 12.82 -12.94
CA PRO A 139 -4.63 13.55 -11.84
C PRO A 139 -6.15 13.31 -11.79
N GLY A 140 -6.64 12.91 -10.60
CA GLY A 140 -8.03 12.50 -10.36
C GLY A 140 -8.23 10.98 -10.29
N ASN A 141 -7.42 10.14 -10.98
CA ASN A 141 -7.45 8.69 -10.76
C ASN A 141 -6.76 8.30 -9.44
N SER A 142 -5.95 9.20 -8.86
CA SER A 142 -5.31 8.99 -7.55
C SER A 142 -6.33 8.60 -6.49
N GLY A 143 -6.04 7.55 -5.75
CA GLY A 143 -6.91 6.98 -4.73
C GLY A 143 -7.97 6.01 -5.27
N GLY A 144 -8.20 5.98 -6.58
CA GLY A 144 -9.04 4.96 -7.22
C GLY A 144 -8.36 3.59 -7.27
N PRO A 145 -9.12 2.51 -7.53
CA PRO A 145 -8.57 1.17 -7.57
C PRO A 145 -7.84 0.86 -8.87
N LEU A 146 -6.74 0.10 -8.78
CA LEU A 146 -6.24 -0.75 -9.85
C LEU A 146 -6.90 -2.11 -9.69
N VAL A 147 -7.60 -2.60 -10.73
CA VAL A 147 -8.46 -3.79 -10.66
C VAL A 147 -7.92 -4.85 -11.60
N ASP A 148 -7.88 -6.11 -11.17
CA ASP A 148 -7.54 -7.24 -12.04
C ASP A 148 -8.72 -7.64 -12.94
N MET A 149 -8.47 -8.55 -13.89
CA MET A 149 -9.51 -9.03 -14.80
C MET A 149 -10.59 -9.89 -14.11
N GLY A 150 -10.40 -10.28 -12.85
CA GLY A 150 -11.40 -10.91 -12.00
C GLY A 150 -12.29 -9.91 -11.24
N GLY A 151 -12.08 -8.60 -11.43
CA GLY A 151 -12.86 -7.55 -10.76
C GLY A 151 -12.41 -7.28 -9.32
N ARG A 152 -11.22 -7.71 -8.92
CA ARG A 152 -10.68 -7.50 -7.57
C ARG A 152 -9.71 -6.32 -7.57
N ALA A 153 -9.80 -5.42 -6.61
CA ALA A 153 -8.80 -4.38 -6.41
C ALA A 153 -7.46 -5.02 -6.00
N VAL A 154 -6.40 -4.71 -6.72
CA VAL A 154 -5.03 -5.20 -6.48
C VAL A 154 -4.09 -4.08 -6.04
N GLY A 155 -4.51 -2.82 -6.23
CA GLY A 155 -3.77 -1.64 -5.79
C GLY A 155 -4.63 -0.39 -5.70
N VAL A 156 -4.05 0.65 -5.13
CA VAL A 156 -4.57 2.03 -5.06
C VAL A 156 -3.74 2.89 -6.00
N ASN A 157 -4.34 3.46 -7.04
CA ASN A 157 -3.65 4.30 -8.01
C ASN A 157 -3.02 5.53 -7.34
N SER A 158 -1.78 5.83 -7.66
CA SER A 158 -1.09 7.04 -7.18
C SER A 158 -0.43 7.76 -8.35
N ALA A 159 -0.88 8.99 -8.62
CA ALA A 159 -0.35 9.85 -9.67
C ALA A 159 0.79 10.77 -9.16
N VAL A 160 1.36 10.49 -7.99
CA VAL A 160 2.46 11.30 -7.40
C VAL A 160 3.72 11.31 -8.27
N ILE A 161 3.79 10.37 -9.22
CA ILE A 161 4.91 10.25 -10.13
C ILE A 161 4.48 10.75 -11.50
N ALA A 162 4.51 12.06 -11.66
CA ALA A 162 4.24 12.72 -12.92
C ALA A 162 5.44 12.67 -13.86
N GLY A 163 5.20 12.51 -15.15
CA GLY A 163 6.14 12.89 -16.20
C GLY A 163 6.57 11.83 -17.20
N ALA A 164 6.14 10.56 -17.09
CA ALA A 164 6.44 9.56 -18.12
C ALA A 164 5.14 8.99 -18.71
N GLN A 165 4.94 9.15 -20.01
CA GLN A 165 3.83 8.50 -20.72
C GLN A 165 3.96 6.98 -20.66
N GLY A 166 2.85 6.28 -20.36
CA GLY A 166 2.84 4.82 -20.28
C GLY A 166 3.50 4.24 -19.01
N ILE A 167 3.75 5.07 -18.01
CA ILE A 167 4.24 4.63 -16.70
C ILE A 167 3.31 5.15 -15.60
N GLY A 168 2.48 4.27 -15.07
CA GLY A 168 1.61 4.50 -13.91
C GLY A 168 2.03 3.63 -12.75
N PHE A 169 1.65 4.02 -11.54
CA PHE A 169 1.95 3.28 -10.32
C PHE A 169 0.72 3.12 -9.44
N ALA A 170 0.67 2.00 -8.73
CA ALA A 170 -0.31 1.75 -7.69
C ALA A 170 0.35 1.18 -6.43
N VAL A 171 -0.15 1.59 -5.28
CA VAL A 171 0.25 1.05 -3.98
C VAL A 171 -0.47 -0.27 -3.75
N PRO A 172 0.19 -1.34 -3.26
CA PRO A 172 -0.43 -2.65 -3.04
C PRO A 172 -1.68 -2.61 -2.16
N ILE A 173 -2.73 -3.30 -2.60
CA ILE A 173 -3.99 -3.41 -1.85
C ILE A 173 -3.82 -4.13 -0.50
N ASP A 174 -2.77 -4.94 -0.37
CA ASP A 174 -2.49 -5.73 0.83
C ASP A 174 -2.30 -4.83 2.06
N LEU A 175 -1.72 -3.63 1.89
CA LEU A 175 -1.60 -2.62 2.95
C LEU A 175 -2.97 -2.07 3.39
N VAL A 176 -3.89 -1.86 2.45
CA VAL A 176 -5.26 -1.42 2.75
C VAL A 176 -5.98 -2.47 3.59
N LYS A 177 -5.80 -3.76 3.29
CA LYS A 177 -6.39 -4.86 4.09
C LYS A 177 -5.91 -4.82 5.54
N VAL A 178 -4.61 -4.64 5.74
CA VAL A 178 -4.01 -4.55 7.07
C VAL A 178 -4.51 -3.32 7.82
N MET A 179 -4.55 -2.15 7.16
CA MET A 179 -5.08 -0.93 7.77
C MET A 179 -6.54 -1.12 8.21
N LEU A 180 -7.37 -1.72 7.36
CA LEU A 180 -8.78 -1.98 7.63
C LEU A 180 -8.97 -2.97 8.79
N GLU A 181 -8.17 -4.04 8.85
CA GLU A 181 -8.21 -5.02 9.93
C GLU A 181 -7.81 -4.39 11.27
N MET A 182 -6.74 -3.58 11.30
CA MET A 182 -6.34 -2.87 12.51
C MET A 182 -7.40 -1.88 12.99
N LEU A 183 -8.04 -1.13 12.08
CA LEU A 183 -9.14 -0.24 12.43
C LEU A 183 -10.32 -0.99 13.05
N ARG A 184 -10.73 -2.11 12.44
CA ARG A 184 -11.83 -2.93 12.92
C ARG A 184 -11.55 -3.53 14.30
N ARG A 185 -10.32 -3.97 14.52
CA ARG A 185 -9.94 -4.67 15.75
C ARG A 185 -9.55 -3.74 16.89
N PHE A 186 -8.80 -2.66 16.58
CA PHE A 186 -8.20 -1.79 17.58
C PHE A 186 -8.73 -0.35 17.57
N GLY A 187 -9.62 -0.03 16.61
CA GLY A 187 -10.12 1.34 16.41
C GLY A 187 -9.07 2.34 15.90
N ARG A 188 -7.87 1.87 15.57
CA ARG A 188 -6.76 2.70 15.07
C ARG A 188 -5.82 1.91 14.18
N TYR A 189 -5.13 2.60 13.27
CA TYR A 189 -3.99 2.07 12.54
C TYR A 189 -2.69 2.51 13.20
N VAL A 190 -1.76 1.57 13.33
CA VAL A 190 -0.37 1.85 13.75
C VAL A 190 0.54 1.08 12.81
N ARG A 191 1.45 1.77 12.13
CA ARG A 191 2.43 1.14 11.25
C ARG A 191 3.44 0.34 12.08
N PRO A 192 3.49 -1.00 11.98
CA PRO A 192 4.46 -1.80 12.71
C PRO A 192 5.86 -1.56 12.17
N ARG A 193 6.82 -1.44 13.09
CA ARG A 193 8.24 -1.29 12.76
C ARG A 193 9.06 -2.29 13.57
N LEU A 194 9.83 -3.13 12.88
CA LEU A 194 10.75 -4.06 13.55
C LEU A 194 11.96 -3.32 14.16
N GLY A 195 12.38 -2.24 13.51
CA GLY A 195 13.52 -1.44 13.98
C GLY A 195 14.86 -1.98 13.53
N VAL A 196 14.98 -2.29 12.26
CA VAL A 196 16.21 -2.76 11.62
C VAL A 196 16.58 -1.92 10.41
N TYR A 197 17.86 -1.78 10.15
CA TYR A 197 18.40 -1.39 8.86
C TYR A 197 18.70 -2.66 8.07
N VAL A 198 18.14 -2.82 6.89
CA VAL A 198 18.29 -4.03 6.09
C VAL A 198 18.64 -3.73 4.64
N ALA A 199 19.32 -4.67 4.01
CA ALA A 199 19.55 -4.70 2.58
C ALA A 199 19.01 -6.00 1.99
N ALA A 200 18.29 -5.93 0.87
CA ALA A 200 17.83 -7.13 0.17
C ALA A 200 19.05 -7.94 -0.31
N LEU A 201 19.11 -9.20 0.10
CA LEU A 201 20.21 -10.09 -0.26
C LEU A 201 20.10 -10.48 -1.74
N ASN A 202 21.21 -10.40 -2.44
CA ASN A 202 21.38 -10.90 -3.79
C ASN A 202 22.66 -11.76 -3.88
N LYS A 203 22.89 -12.40 -5.01
CA LYS A 203 24.05 -13.28 -5.19
C LYS A 203 25.39 -12.60 -4.90
N ALA A 204 25.56 -11.34 -5.34
CA ALA A 204 26.80 -10.60 -5.14
C ALA A 204 27.03 -10.27 -3.65
N LEU A 205 25.98 -9.79 -2.98
CA LEU A 205 26.04 -9.48 -1.54
C LEU A 205 26.24 -10.76 -0.72
N ALA A 206 25.56 -11.86 -1.07
CA ALA A 206 25.73 -13.15 -0.41
C ALA A 206 27.18 -13.64 -0.52
N ALA A 207 27.78 -13.56 -1.71
CA ALA A 207 29.18 -13.95 -1.93
C ALA A 207 30.14 -13.06 -1.14
N ALA A 208 29.91 -11.74 -1.10
CA ALA A 208 30.75 -10.79 -0.37
C ALA A 208 30.77 -11.06 1.16
N TYR A 209 29.66 -11.60 1.70
CA TYR A 209 29.53 -11.94 3.13
C TYR A 209 29.71 -13.44 3.41
N GLY A 210 30.11 -14.25 2.41
CA GLY A 210 30.32 -15.69 2.57
C GLY A 210 29.05 -16.46 2.97
N LEU A 211 27.87 -15.98 2.56
CA LEU A 211 26.58 -16.58 2.93
C LEU A 211 26.18 -17.66 1.93
N PRO A 212 25.74 -18.85 2.38
CA PRO A 212 25.29 -19.93 1.50
C PRO A 212 23.86 -19.71 0.96
N ILE A 213 23.18 -18.66 1.40
CA ILE A 213 21.84 -18.27 1.00
C ILE A 213 21.90 -17.00 0.15
N ALA A 214 20.99 -16.85 -0.83
CA ALA A 214 20.97 -15.69 -1.73
C ALA A 214 19.63 -14.93 -1.67
N ARG A 215 18.80 -15.23 -0.67
CA ARG A 215 17.48 -14.57 -0.47
C ARG A 215 17.31 -14.24 1.00
N GLY A 216 16.65 -13.12 1.28
CA GLY A 216 16.40 -12.61 2.61
C GLY A 216 16.82 -11.15 2.73
N LEU A 217 16.78 -10.64 3.95
CA LEU A 217 17.16 -9.27 4.28
C LEU A 217 18.35 -9.30 5.23
N LEU A 218 19.52 -8.92 4.74
CA LEU A 218 20.72 -8.77 5.55
C LEU A 218 20.55 -7.60 6.51
N VAL A 219 20.67 -7.86 7.81
CA VAL A 219 20.60 -6.85 8.87
C VAL A 219 21.93 -6.12 8.95
N ALA A 220 21.93 -4.85 8.57
CA ALA A 220 23.09 -3.95 8.68
C ALA A 220 23.16 -3.26 10.04
N GLY A 221 22.03 -3.10 10.73
CA GLY A 221 21.94 -2.47 12.04
C GLY A 221 20.60 -2.69 12.71
N VAL A 222 20.54 -2.49 14.02
CA VAL A 222 19.35 -2.61 14.86
C VAL A 222 19.21 -1.33 15.66
N TYR A 223 17.99 -0.76 15.69
CA TYR A 223 17.71 0.43 16.50
C TYR A 223 17.64 0.07 17.98
N PRO A 224 18.30 0.83 18.87
CA PRO A 224 18.16 0.65 20.29
C PRO A 224 16.71 0.79 20.78
N GLY A 225 16.29 -0.07 21.70
CA GLY A 225 14.93 -0.10 22.26
C GLY A 225 13.87 -0.69 21.31
N SER A 226 14.26 -1.13 20.11
CA SER A 226 13.33 -1.64 19.11
C SER A 226 12.81 -3.05 19.40
N PRO A 227 11.73 -3.49 18.74
CA PRO A 227 11.32 -4.89 18.77
C PRO A 227 12.42 -5.85 18.33
N ALA A 228 13.20 -5.50 17.30
CA ALA A 228 14.31 -6.32 16.83
C ALA A 228 15.37 -6.56 17.89
N GLU A 229 15.72 -5.53 18.67
CA GLU A 229 16.68 -5.67 19.77
C GLU A 229 16.13 -6.61 20.86
N ARG A 230 14.85 -6.46 21.23
CA ARG A 230 14.20 -7.35 22.22
C ARG A 230 14.14 -8.80 21.76
N LEU A 231 13.93 -9.03 20.45
CA LEU A 231 14.00 -10.37 19.84
C LEU A 231 15.42 -10.91 19.72
N GLY A 232 16.45 -10.09 20.00
CA GLY A 232 17.85 -10.49 19.90
C GLY A 232 18.35 -10.61 18.46
N ILE A 233 17.75 -9.88 17.51
CA ILE A 233 18.26 -9.71 16.15
C ILE A 233 19.55 -8.89 16.22
N ARG A 234 20.53 -9.24 15.39
CA ARG A 234 21.88 -8.64 15.41
C ARG A 234 22.32 -8.25 13.99
N PRO A 235 23.22 -7.27 13.85
CA PRO A 235 23.92 -7.04 12.60
C PRO A 235 24.61 -8.33 12.11
N GLY A 236 24.49 -8.62 10.81
CA GLY A 236 24.98 -9.85 10.19
C GLY A 236 23.96 -10.99 10.11
N ASP A 237 22.84 -10.92 10.82
CA ASP A 237 21.72 -11.84 10.59
C ASP A 237 21.12 -11.60 9.20
N VAL A 238 20.50 -12.63 8.63
CA VAL A 238 19.63 -12.47 7.46
C VAL A 238 18.22 -12.87 7.84
N ILE A 239 17.27 -11.93 7.83
CA ILE A 239 15.85 -12.24 8.03
C ILE A 239 15.38 -13.02 6.82
N VAL A 240 14.92 -14.26 7.04
CA VAL A 240 14.51 -15.18 5.98
C VAL A 240 13.02 -15.50 5.99
N LYS A 241 12.35 -15.43 7.16
CA LYS A 241 10.90 -15.69 7.28
C LYS A 241 10.27 -14.79 8.35
N VAL A 242 8.97 -14.54 8.19
CA VAL A 242 8.07 -14.03 9.24
C VAL A 242 6.83 -14.92 9.25
N ASP A 243 6.47 -15.46 10.41
CA ASP A 243 5.39 -16.45 10.58
C ASP A 243 5.51 -17.62 9.58
N GLY A 244 6.70 -18.16 9.38
CA GLY A 244 7.01 -19.23 8.45
C GLY A 244 6.99 -18.85 6.96
N ARG A 245 6.58 -17.64 6.60
CA ARG A 245 6.51 -17.13 5.22
C ARG A 245 7.86 -16.53 4.83
N ALA A 246 8.40 -16.94 3.68
CA ALA A 246 9.68 -16.44 3.19
C ALA A 246 9.64 -14.92 2.93
N VAL A 247 10.72 -14.23 3.32
CA VAL A 247 10.91 -12.80 3.13
C VAL A 247 12.10 -12.58 2.20
N SER A 248 11.91 -11.80 1.15
CA SER A 248 12.95 -11.46 0.16
C SER A 248 13.12 -9.95 -0.06
N ASN A 249 12.19 -9.13 0.40
CA ASN A 249 12.21 -7.68 0.29
C ASN A 249 11.55 -7.02 1.51
N VAL A 250 11.76 -5.71 1.65
CA VAL A 250 11.29 -4.94 2.82
C VAL A 250 9.77 -4.88 2.88
N PHE A 251 9.09 -4.86 1.73
CA PHE A 251 7.63 -4.86 1.68
C PHE A 251 7.04 -6.14 2.29
N GLU A 252 7.55 -7.32 1.92
CA GLU A 252 7.12 -8.61 2.50
C GLU A 252 7.36 -8.64 4.01
N LEU A 253 8.53 -8.17 4.48
CA LEU A 253 8.80 -8.05 5.90
C LEU A 253 7.74 -7.18 6.60
N ARG A 254 7.49 -5.98 6.10
CA ARG A 254 6.51 -5.04 6.67
C ARG A 254 5.10 -5.62 6.65
N LEU A 255 4.68 -6.17 5.51
CA LEU A 255 3.34 -6.71 5.33
C LEU A 255 3.09 -7.85 6.33
N PHE A 256 4.01 -8.81 6.43
CA PHE A 256 3.81 -9.99 7.29
C PHE A 256 3.85 -9.61 8.79
N LEU A 257 4.71 -8.66 9.17
CA LEU A 257 4.69 -8.10 10.52
C LEU A 257 3.35 -7.39 10.80
N ALA A 258 2.86 -6.61 9.84
CA ALA A 258 1.63 -5.86 9.99
C ALA A 258 0.39 -6.78 10.05
N GLU A 259 0.36 -7.86 9.27
CA GLU A 259 -0.69 -8.87 9.32
C GLU A 259 -0.73 -9.58 10.70
N ALA A 260 0.43 -9.96 11.26
CA ALA A 260 0.50 -10.56 12.59
C ALA A 260 -0.04 -9.60 13.66
N VAL A 261 0.41 -8.33 13.64
CA VAL A 261 -0.07 -7.30 14.58
C VAL A 261 -1.56 -7.04 14.40
N ALA A 262 -2.07 -6.97 13.16
CA ALA A 262 -3.49 -6.80 12.88
C ALA A 262 -4.33 -7.96 13.45
N GLN A 263 -3.76 -9.17 13.48
CA GLN A 263 -4.37 -10.35 14.11
C GLN A 263 -4.18 -10.38 15.65
N GLY A 264 -3.50 -9.37 16.24
CA GLY A 264 -3.23 -9.30 17.67
C GLY A 264 -2.21 -10.33 18.16
N ARG A 265 -1.30 -10.76 17.30
CA ARG A 265 -0.23 -11.72 17.60
C ARG A 265 1.14 -11.02 17.54
N GLU A 266 2.08 -11.53 18.29
CA GLU A 266 3.50 -11.22 18.06
C GLU A 266 3.98 -12.03 16.84
N PRO A 267 4.70 -11.40 15.88
CA PRO A 267 5.24 -12.12 14.73
C PRO A 267 6.44 -12.96 15.12
N ALA A 268 6.49 -14.21 14.68
CA ALA A 268 7.69 -15.04 14.76
C ALA A 268 8.65 -14.66 13.62
N VAL A 269 9.85 -14.22 13.96
CA VAL A 269 10.87 -13.82 12.97
C VAL A 269 11.95 -14.89 12.90
N THR A 270 12.16 -15.49 11.72
CA THR A 270 13.25 -16.44 11.50
C THR A 270 14.43 -15.74 10.84
N VAL A 271 15.60 -15.88 11.45
CA VAL A 271 16.85 -15.37 10.90
C VAL A 271 17.78 -16.52 10.52
N TRP A 272 18.59 -16.32 9.50
CA TRP A 272 19.76 -17.14 9.23
C TRP A 272 20.93 -16.57 10.02
N ARG A 273 21.48 -17.36 10.92
CA ARG A 273 22.59 -17.00 11.82
C ARG A 273 23.52 -18.19 12.02
N ALA A 274 24.83 -17.99 11.86
CA ALA A 274 25.84 -19.01 12.09
C ALA A 274 25.57 -20.36 11.40
N GLY A 275 25.14 -20.31 10.14
CA GLY A 275 24.94 -21.51 9.31
C GLY A 275 23.59 -22.22 9.48
N ARG A 276 22.64 -21.67 10.23
CA ARG A 276 21.31 -22.27 10.44
C ARG A 276 20.20 -21.23 10.57
N GLU A 277 18.98 -21.68 10.37
CA GLU A 277 17.80 -20.89 10.71
C GLU A 277 17.55 -20.92 12.22
N VAL A 278 17.21 -19.75 12.77
CA VAL A 278 16.86 -19.55 14.18
C VAL A 278 15.57 -18.75 14.23
N GLU A 279 14.53 -19.29 14.85
CA GLU A 279 13.29 -18.56 15.13
C GLU A 279 13.44 -17.80 16.45
N LEU A 280 13.00 -16.53 16.44
CA LEU A 280 13.14 -15.57 17.52
C LEU A 280 11.79 -15.09 18.02
#